data_f319138d77a0965c81432373c41fcb05
#
_entry.id   f319138d77a0965c81432373c41fcb05
#
_cell.length_a   1.000
_cell.length_b   1.000
_cell.length_c   1.000
_cell.angle_alpha   90.00
_cell.angle_beta   90.00
_cell.angle_gamma   90.00
#
_symmetry.space_group_name_H-M   'P 1'
#
loop_
_entity.id
_entity.type
_entity.pdbx_description
1 polymer ?
#
loop_
_entity_poly.entity_id
_entity_poly.type
_entity_poly.pdbx_seq_one_letter_code
_entity_poly.pdbx_strand_id
1 'polypeptide(L)'
;RFNGLDLMEKIIENKVNTFCAPPTIYRFLIKEDLSQFDFSNIKYATTAGEPLPPEVFKRFKEFTGLEIKEGFGQTETTLSLATFIWMESKTGSVGKPSPAFKVTLLDPDHNTVDIGSEGEICFDITGERSVGLFKEYYRNQEKTDEVCHDGYYHCGDTAYIDEDGYYTFVGRNDDIIKSSGYRIGPFEIENVIMELPYVLECGVSAVPDEVRGQVVKASIVLVKGTEGTDEL
;
A
#
# COMPACT_ATOMS: atom_id res chain seq x y z
N ARG A 1 9.03 21.66 10.18
CA ARG A 1 8.84 20.28 10.68
C ARG A 1 7.35 19.99 10.71
N PHE A 2 6.93 18.82 10.22
CA PHE A 2 5.53 18.40 10.27
C PHE A 2 5.02 18.38 11.73
N ASN A 3 3.80 18.87 11.95
CA ASN A 3 3.10 18.85 13.23
C ASN A 3 1.67 18.35 12.99
N GLY A 4 1.33 17.19 13.55
CA GLY A 4 0.03 16.54 13.36
C GLY A 4 -1.13 17.33 13.95
N LEU A 5 -0.94 17.93 15.13
CA LEU A 5 -1.98 18.71 15.80
C LEU A 5 -2.30 20.01 15.02
N ASP A 6 -1.27 20.73 14.54
CA ASP A 6 -1.47 21.92 13.71
C ASP A 6 -2.21 21.58 12.39
N LEU A 7 -1.91 20.42 11.78
CA LEU A 7 -2.66 19.93 10.61
C LEU A 7 -4.14 19.71 10.96
N MET A 8 -4.43 19.05 12.10
CA MET A 8 -5.81 18.79 12.51
C MET A 8 -6.55 20.09 12.82
N GLU A 9 -5.94 21.04 13.51
CA GLU A 9 -6.51 22.37 13.74
C GLU A 9 -6.92 23.03 12.41
N LYS A 10 -6.03 23.02 11.40
CA LYS A 10 -6.31 23.60 10.08
C LYS A 10 -7.43 22.88 9.35
N ILE A 11 -7.51 21.57 9.43
CA ILE A 11 -8.58 20.76 8.84
C ILE A 11 -9.92 21.14 9.45
N ILE A 12 -9.99 21.27 10.78
CA ILE A 12 -11.23 21.60 11.50
C ILE A 12 -11.63 23.06 11.27
N GLU A 13 -10.71 24.03 11.42
CA GLU A 13 -10.94 25.45 11.16
C GLU A 13 -11.53 25.71 9.76
N ASN A 14 -10.99 25.03 8.76
CA ASN A 14 -11.41 25.22 7.36
C ASN A 14 -12.58 24.30 6.96
N LYS A 15 -13.15 23.55 7.89
CA LYS A 15 -14.28 22.63 7.66
C LYS A 15 -14.05 21.69 6.48
N VAL A 16 -12.83 21.15 6.39
CA VAL A 16 -12.45 20.19 5.35
C VAL A 16 -13.34 18.96 5.45
N ASN A 17 -13.91 18.55 4.31
CA ASN A 17 -14.80 17.39 4.27
C ASN A 17 -14.19 16.15 3.59
N THR A 18 -13.08 16.32 2.89
CA THR A 18 -12.30 15.22 2.30
C THR A 18 -10.84 15.40 2.64
N PHE A 19 -10.28 14.43 3.33
CA PHE A 19 -8.88 14.42 3.74
C PHE A 19 -8.15 13.28 3.03
N CYS A 20 -7.17 13.63 2.20
CA CYS A 20 -6.31 12.67 1.50
C CYS A 20 -4.87 12.89 1.93
N ALA A 21 -4.23 11.85 2.44
CA ALA A 21 -2.84 11.89 2.85
C ALA A 21 -2.16 10.52 2.68
N PRO A 22 -0.83 10.45 2.51
CA PRO A 22 -0.13 9.17 2.52
C PRO A 22 -0.19 8.51 3.91
N PRO A 23 -0.05 7.18 4.01
CA PRO A 23 -0.06 6.44 5.28
C PRO A 23 0.90 6.99 6.33
N THR A 24 2.05 7.50 5.91
CA THR A 24 3.01 8.16 6.79
C THR A 24 2.39 9.31 7.61
N ILE A 25 1.51 10.12 7.02
CA ILE A 25 0.82 11.20 7.75
C ILE A 25 -0.15 10.62 8.77
N TYR A 26 -0.93 9.61 8.41
CA TYR A 26 -1.82 8.93 9.34
C TYR A 26 -1.07 8.29 10.51
N ARG A 27 0.13 7.71 10.27
CA ARG A 27 1.02 7.19 11.32
C ARG A 27 1.43 8.25 12.33
N PHE A 28 1.69 9.47 11.89
CA PHE A 28 1.96 10.57 12.82
C PHE A 28 0.71 10.98 13.58
N LEU A 29 -0.44 11.07 12.92
CA LEU A 29 -1.69 11.49 13.54
C LEU A 29 -2.13 10.55 14.66
N ILE A 30 -2.08 9.23 14.47
CA ILE A 30 -2.49 8.27 15.50
C ILE A 30 -1.59 8.24 16.75
N LYS A 31 -0.47 8.97 16.75
CA LYS A 31 0.41 9.15 17.90
C LYS A 31 0.08 10.40 18.72
N GLU A 32 -0.80 11.24 18.21
CA GLU A 32 -1.29 12.43 18.87
C GLU A 32 -2.62 12.16 19.59
N ASP A 33 -2.96 12.98 20.57
CA ASP A 33 -4.29 12.94 21.17
C ASP A 33 -5.31 13.62 20.27
N LEU A 34 -6.00 12.82 19.48
CA LEU A 34 -7.02 13.28 18.54
C LEU A 34 -8.41 13.47 19.18
N SER A 35 -8.60 13.08 20.45
CA SER A 35 -9.90 13.14 21.13
C SER A 35 -10.45 14.57 21.32
N GLN A 36 -9.56 15.55 21.25
CA GLN A 36 -9.90 16.97 21.37
C GLN A 36 -10.52 17.59 20.11
N PHE A 37 -10.54 16.88 18.99
CA PHE A 37 -11.01 17.40 17.71
C PHE A 37 -12.39 16.86 17.34
N ASP A 38 -13.22 17.70 16.71
CA ASP A 38 -14.49 17.31 16.12
C ASP A 38 -14.32 16.95 14.65
N PHE A 39 -14.40 15.66 14.34
CA PHE A 39 -14.28 15.11 12.98
C PHE A 39 -15.58 15.11 12.18
N SER A 40 -16.69 15.64 12.70
CA SER A 40 -18.03 15.58 12.08
C SER A 40 -18.11 16.17 10.67
N ASN A 41 -17.22 17.11 10.33
CA ASN A 41 -17.14 17.69 8.99
C ASN A 41 -16.42 16.78 7.98
N ILE A 42 -15.56 15.88 8.43
CA ILE A 42 -14.81 14.98 7.53
C ILE A 42 -15.73 13.83 7.14
N LYS A 43 -16.03 13.74 5.86
CA LYS A 43 -16.86 12.68 5.27
C LYS A 43 -16.01 11.53 4.73
N TYR A 44 -14.83 11.85 4.23
CA TYR A 44 -13.93 10.91 3.58
C TYR A 44 -12.50 11.13 4.03
N ALA A 45 -11.91 10.09 4.61
CA ALA A 45 -10.48 9.96 4.84
C ALA A 45 -9.92 8.96 3.81
N THR A 46 -8.95 9.37 3.02
CA THR A 46 -8.41 8.55 1.93
C THR A 46 -6.89 8.51 1.95
N THR A 47 -6.32 7.42 1.47
CA THR A 47 -4.88 7.23 1.36
C THR A 47 -4.50 6.53 0.07
N ALA A 48 -3.31 6.80 -0.42
CA ALA A 48 -2.68 6.10 -1.53
C ALA A 48 -1.16 6.36 -1.54
N GLY A 49 -0.43 5.64 -2.39
CA GLY A 49 1.00 5.82 -2.65
C GLY A 49 1.91 4.92 -1.84
N GLU A 50 1.47 4.47 -0.69
CA GLU A 50 2.11 3.45 0.15
C GLU A 50 1.02 2.52 0.66
N PRO A 51 1.32 1.24 1.00
CA PRO A 51 0.36 0.37 1.65
C PRO A 51 -0.01 0.90 3.05
N LEU A 52 -1.29 0.82 3.41
CA LEU A 52 -1.78 1.26 4.72
C LEU A 52 -1.60 0.17 5.77
N PRO A 53 -0.75 0.35 6.80
CA PRO A 53 -0.62 -0.63 7.86
C PRO A 53 -1.96 -0.86 8.58
N PRO A 54 -2.35 -2.13 8.83
CA PRO A 54 -3.60 -2.46 9.52
C PRO A 54 -3.79 -1.76 10.86
N GLU A 55 -2.73 -1.59 11.62
CA GLU A 55 -2.73 -0.89 12.92
C GLU A 55 -3.12 0.59 12.77
N VAL A 56 -2.60 1.25 11.72
CA VAL A 56 -2.92 2.67 11.45
C VAL A 56 -4.41 2.82 11.12
N PHE A 57 -4.95 1.92 10.29
CA PHE A 57 -6.38 1.90 9.96
C PHE A 57 -7.24 1.75 11.22
N LYS A 58 -6.94 0.75 12.06
CA LYS A 58 -7.71 0.45 13.28
C LYS A 58 -7.68 1.62 14.26
N ARG A 59 -6.49 2.13 14.60
CA ARG A 59 -6.35 3.21 15.56
C ARG A 59 -6.95 4.52 15.08
N PHE A 60 -6.80 4.86 13.80
CA PHE A 60 -7.43 6.06 13.26
C PHE A 60 -8.95 5.97 13.35
N LYS A 61 -9.54 4.80 13.03
CA LYS A 61 -10.97 4.56 13.18
C LYS A 61 -11.43 4.64 14.64
N GLU A 62 -10.65 4.08 15.59
CA GLU A 62 -10.95 4.18 17.02
C GLU A 62 -11.00 5.63 17.52
N PHE A 63 -10.04 6.47 17.10
CA PHE A 63 -9.95 7.85 17.56
C PHE A 63 -10.96 8.79 16.89
N THR A 64 -11.28 8.57 15.64
CA THR A 64 -12.05 9.52 14.82
C THR A 64 -13.43 9.04 14.42
N GLY A 65 -13.70 7.73 14.52
CA GLY A 65 -14.89 7.09 13.96
C GLY A 65 -14.86 6.95 12.43
N LEU A 66 -13.80 7.43 11.76
CA LEU A 66 -13.69 7.43 10.30
C LEU A 66 -12.89 6.22 9.79
N GLU A 67 -13.33 5.66 8.68
CA GLU A 67 -12.57 4.65 7.95
C GLU A 67 -11.70 5.31 6.89
N ILE A 68 -10.42 4.90 6.83
CA ILE A 68 -9.54 5.30 5.76
C ILE A 68 -9.86 4.44 4.53
N LYS A 69 -10.19 5.08 3.41
CA LYS A 69 -10.40 4.43 2.12
C LYS A 69 -9.06 4.38 1.38
N GLU A 70 -8.56 3.18 1.18
CA GLU A 70 -7.26 2.97 0.54
C GLU A 70 -7.41 2.84 -0.97
N GLY A 71 -6.41 3.32 -1.70
CA GLY A 71 -6.33 3.18 -3.13
C GLY A 71 -4.92 2.87 -3.60
N PHE A 72 -4.82 2.00 -4.59
CA PHE A 72 -3.60 1.59 -5.26
C PHE A 72 -3.57 2.08 -6.70
N GLY A 73 -2.42 2.48 -7.13
CA GLY A 73 -2.11 2.87 -8.50
C GLY A 73 -0.70 3.38 -8.63
N GLN A 74 -0.31 3.61 -9.86
CA GLN A 74 0.99 4.14 -10.25
C GLN A 74 0.78 5.39 -11.10
N THR A 75 1.86 6.11 -11.44
CA THR A 75 1.80 7.19 -12.41
C THR A 75 1.27 6.69 -13.76
N GLU A 76 1.58 5.45 -14.08
CA GLU A 76 1.17 4.75 -15.29
C GLU A 76 -0.32 4.36 -15.33
N THR A 77 -0.96 4.20 -14.17
CA THR A 77 -2.33 3.64 -14.09
C THR A 77 -3.32 4.57 -13.40
N THR A 78 -2.88 5.68 -12.84
CA THR A 78 -3.73 6.45 -11.91
C THR A 78 -4.30 5.55 -10.80
N LEU A 79 -5.52 5.78 -10.30
CA LEU A 79 -6.17 4.94 -9.28
C LEU A 79 -6.81 3.71 -9.94
N SER A 80 -6.16 2.56 -9.86
CA SER A 80 -6.57 1.33 -10.54
C SER A 80 -7.32 0.34 -9.63
N LEU A 81 -6.97 0.28 -8.35
CA LEU A 81 -7.69 -0.45 -7.32
C LEU A 81 -8.04 0.51 -6.19
N ALA A 82 -9.22 0.39 -5.59
CA ALA A 82 -9.58 1.22 -4.45
C ALA A 82 -10.72 0.63 -3.60
N THR A 83 -10.76 1.04 -2.35
CA THR A 83 -11.95 0.96 -1.52
C THR A 83 -12.81 2.21 -1.80
N PHE A 84 -13.77 2.07 -2.70
CA PHE A 84 -14.66 3.17 -3.07
C PHE A 84 -15.61 3.54 -1.93
N ILE A 85 -16.18 4.74 -1.99
CA ILE A 85 -17.03 5.30 -0.91
C ILE A 85 -18.28 4.47 -0.62
N TRP A 86 -18.77 3.68 -1.59
CA TRP A 86 -19.91 2.78 -1.45
C TRP A 86 -19.54 1.37 -1.00
N MET A 87 -18.24 1.12 -0.75
CA MET A 87 -17.73 -0.19 -0.32
C MET A 87 -17.37 -0.15 1.15
N GLU A 88 -17.48 -1.29 1.81
CA GLU A 88 -16.90 -1.50 3.13
C GLU A 88 -15.37 -1.56 3.04
N SER A 89 -14.70 -0.99 4.02
CA SER A 89 -13.25 -1.08 4.11
C SER A 89 -12.85 -2.42 4.71
N LYS A 90 -11.93 -3.12 4.06
CA LYS A 90 -11.34 -4.35 4.56
C LYS A 90 -9.90 -4.08 4.97
N THR A 91 -9.60 -4.23 6.25
CA THR A 91 -8.27 -3.96 6.79
C THR A 91 -7.19 -4.77 6.06
N GLY A 92 -6.14 -4.09 5.61
CA GLY A 92 -5.03 -4.72 4.86
C GLY A 92 -5.31 -4.93 3.37
N SER A 93 -6.46 -4.46 2.87
CA SER A 93 -6.80 -4.55 1.44
C SER A 93 -6.77 -3.17 0.79
N VAL A 94 -6.23 -3.10 -0.41
CA VAL A 94 -6.25 -1.92 -1.28
C VAL A 94 -7.60 -1.75 -2.02
N GLY A 95 -8.57 -2.64 -1.77
CA GLY A 95 -9.91 -2.57 -2.36
C GLY A 95 -10.09 -3.46 -3.59
N LYS A 96 -10.91 -3.01 -4.53
CA LYS A 96 -11.28 -3.75 -5.76
C LYS A 96 -10.94 -2.93 -7.00
N PRO A 97 -10.89 -3.56 -8.19
CA PRO A 97 -10.63 -2.87 -9.44
C PRO A 97 -11.59 -1.69 -9.67
N SER A 98 -11.01 -0.56 -10.07
CA SER A 98 -11.77 0.55 -10.61
C SER A 98 -12.51 0.09 -11.87
N PRO A 99 -13.78 0.50 -12.08
CA PRO A 99 -14.53 0.15 -13.29
C PRO A 99 -13.85 0.58 -14.61
N ALA A 100 -12.87 1.49 -14.53
CA ALA A 100 -12.10 1.94 -15.67
C ALA A 100 -11.02 0.95 -16.13
N PHE A 101 -10.70 -0.06 -15.32
CA PHE A 101 -9.59 -0.98 -15.59
C PHE A 101 -10.05 -2.44 -15.61
N LYS A 102 -9.48 -3.20 -16.53
CA LYS A 102 -9.55 -4.66 -16.51
C LYS A 102 -8.27 -5.18 -15.88
N VAL A 103 -8.39 -5.61 -14.64
CA VAL A 103 -7.26 -6.06 -13.81
C VAL A 103 -7.31 -7.58 -13.67
N THR A 104 -6.16 -8.23 -13.78
CA THR A 104 -5.98 -9.66 -13.53
C THR A 104 -4.68 -9.87 -12.74
N LEU A 105 -4.58 -11.02 -12.07
CA LEU A 105 -3.33 -11.46 -11.45
C LEU A 105 -2.75 -12.60 -12.29
N LEU A 106 -1.48 -12.48 -12.66
CA LEU A 106 -0.76 -13.47 -13.47
C LEU A 106 0.42 -14.07 -12.69
N ASP A 107 0.63 -15.38 -12.88
CA ASP A 107 1.82 -16.08 -12.45
C ASP A 107 3.02 -15.79 -13.40
N PRO A 108 4.25 -16.26 -13.09
CA PRO A 108 5.41 -16.06 -13.96
C PRO A 108 5.29 -16.72 -15.35
N ASP A 109 4.37 -17.67 -15.52
CA ASP A 109 4.08 -18.33 -16.79
C ASP A 109 2.91 -17.66 -17.55
N HIS A 110 2.49 -16.47 -17.07
CA HIS A 110 1.41 -15.63 -17.60
C HIS A 110 0.01 -16.30 -17.58
N ASN A 111 -0.20 -17.24 -16.66
CA ASN A 111 -1.54 -17.77 -16.38
C ASN A 111 -2.22 -17.00 -15.27
N THR A 112 -3.54 -16.88 -15.35
CA THR A 112 -4.35 -16.32 -14.25
C THR A 112 -4.23 -17.20 -13.00
N VAL A 113 -3.97 -16.60 -11.86
CA VAL A 113 -3.86 -17.31 -10.58
C VAL A 113 -5.23 -17.57 -9.94
N ASP A 114 -5.29 -18.61 -9.09
CA ASP A 114 -6.48 -18.92 -8.31
C ASP A 114 -6.66 -17.89 -7.15
N ILE A 115 -7.90 -17.80 -6.63
CA ILE A 115 -8.23 -17.00 -5.44
C ILE A 115 -7.34 -17.45 -4.27
N GLY A 116 -6.76 -16.48 -3.57
CA GLY A 116 -5.82 -16.69 -2.47
C GLY A 116 -4.37 -16.93 -2.90
N SER A 117 -4.11 -17.09 -4.20
CA SER A 117 -2.74 -17.22 -4.73
C SER A 117 -2.17 -15.85 -5.13
N GLU A 118 -0.87 -15.71 -4.93
CA GLU A 118 -0.13 -14.51 -5.33
C GLU A 118 0.07 -14.46 -6.84
N GLY A 119 -0.09 -13.28 -7.42
CA GLY A 119 0.22 -13.00 -8.81
C GLY A 119 0.57 -11.55 -9.03
N GLU A 120 1.23 -11.27 -10.14
CA GLU A 120 1.50 -9.90 -10.56
C GLU A 120 0.21 -9.21 -11.00
N ILE A 121 0.01 -7.98 -10.56
CA ILE A 121 -1.11 -7.14 -11.00
C ILE A 121 -0.85 -6.71 -12.44
N CYS A 122 -1.71 -7.17 -13.34
CA CYS A 122 -1.61 -6.89 -14.76
C CYS A 122 -2.88 -6.24 -15.28
N PHE A 123 -2.72 -5.34 -16.25
CA PHE A 123 -3.83 -4.60 -16.86
C PHE A 123 -3.97 -5.00 -18.32
N ASP A 124 -5.17 -5.47 -18.70
CA ASP A 124 -5.47 -5.83 -20.08
C ASP A 124 -5.34 -4.61 -21.01
N ILE A 125 -4.46 -4.72 -21.98
CA ILE A 125 -4.23 -3.72 -23.04
C ILE A 125 -4.63 -4.22 -24.42
N THR A 126 -5.32 -5.35 -24.50
CA THR A 126 -5.89 -5.87 -25.74
C THR A 126 -7.12 -5.03 -26.13
N GLY A 127 -7.14 -4.46 -27.31
CA GLY A 127 -8.25 -3.62 -27.77
C GLY A 127 -8.17 -2.16 -27.29
N GLU A 128 -9.28 -1.59 -26.79
CA GLU A 128 -9.30 -0.21 -26.31
C GLU A 128 -8.66 -0.13 -24.92
N ARG A 129 -7.58 0.64 -24.81
CA ARG A 129 -6.89 0.86 -23.52
C ARG A 129 -7.80 1.58 -22.53
N SER A 130 -7.70 1.15 -21.28
CA SER A 130 -8.38 1.81 -20.16
C SER A 130 -8.01 3.28 -20.06
N VAL A 131 -9.00 4.12 -19.81
CA VAL A 131 -8.79 5.55 -19.52
C VAL A 131 -8.02 5.66 -18.22
N GLY A 132 -6.89 6.37 -18.24
CA GLY A 132 -6.00 6.48 -17.08
C GLY A 132 -4.78 5.57 -17.15
N LEU A 133 -4.73 4.59 -18.06
CA LEU A 133 -3.51 3.85 -18.34
C LEU A 133 -2.61 4.68 -19.24
N PHE A 134 -1.33 4.80 -18.88
CA PHE A 134 -0.33 5.55 -19.66
C PHE A 134 -0.20 5.02 -21.10
N LYS A 135 0.32 5.86 -21.96
CA LYS A 135 0.49 5.50 -23.39
C LYS A 135 1.79 4.75 -23.62
N GLU A 136 2.88 5.36 -23.15
CA GLU A 136 4.25 4.89 -23.32
C GLU A 136 5.18 5.69 -22.38
N TYR A 137 6.38 5.19 -22.14
CA TYR A 137 7.44 5.97 -21.52
C TYR A 137 8.04 6.95 -22.54
N TYR A 138 8.13 8.19 -22.15
CA TYR A 138 8.62 9.25 -23.06
C TYR A 138 10.03 8.95 -23.60
N ARG A 139 10.14 8.82 -24.92
CA ARG A 139 11.38 8.52 -25.64
C ARG A 139 12.12 7.26 -25.15
N ASN A 140 11.38 6.28 -24.63
CA ASN A 140 11.93 5.02 -24.14
C ASN A 140 11.02 3.85 -24.54
N GLN A 141 11.08 3.48 -25.82
CA GLN A 141 10.28 2.38 -26.36
C GLN A 141 10.70 1.04 -25.75
N GLU A 142 12.00 0.83 -25.54
CA GLU A 142 12.54 -0.39 -24.95
C GLU A 142 11.88 -0.66 -23.57
N LYS A 143 11.83 0.36 -22.70
CA LYS A 143 11.16 0.23 -21.41
C LYS A 143 9.65 0.05 -21.53
N THR A 144 9.03 0.64 -22.54
CA THR A 144 7.59 0.45 -22.80
C THR A 144 7.31 -0.99 -23.20
N ASP A 145 8.10 -1.56 -24.11
CA ASP A 145 7.96 -2.93 -24.57
C ASP A 145 8.26 -3.96 -23.47
N GLU A 146 9.20 -3.63 -22.55
CA GLU A 146 9.53 -4.45 -21.38
C GLU A 146 8.33 -4.65 -20.44
N VAL A 147 7.48 -3.63 -20.29
CA VAL A 147 6.34 -3.67 -19.35
C VAL A 147 4.99 -3.87 -20.04
N CYS A 148 4.92 -3.67 -21.36
CA CYS A 148 3.69 -3.84 -22.16
C CYS A 148 3.89 -4.97 -23.16
N HIS A 149 3.64 -6.21 -22.76
CA HIS A 149 3.79 -7.40 -23.60
C HIS A 149 2.67 -8.40 -23.33
N ASP A 150 2.53 -9.40 -24.17
CA ASP A 150 1.54 -10.51 -24.07
C ASP A 150 0.09 -10.07 -23.85
N GLY A 151 -0.24 -8.84 -24.29
CA GLY A 151 -1.59 -8.27 -24.15
C GLY A 151 -1.85 -7.59 -22.81
N TYR A 152 -0.81 -7.42 -21.97
CA TYR A 152 -0.92 -6.82 -20.66
C TYR A 152 0.13 -5.72 -20.44
N TYR A 153 -0.23 -4.76 -19.58
CA TYR A 153 0.73 -3.93 -18.87
C TYR A 153 1.06 -4.61 -17.54
N HIS A 154 2.30 -4.95 -17.36
CA HIS A 154 2.88 -5.57 -16.16
C HIS A 154 3.37 -4.48 -15.21
N CYS A 155 2.68 -4.29 -14.09
CA CYS A 155 2.98 -3.16 -13.21
C CYS A 155 4.14 -3.41 -12.23
N GLY A 156 4.60 -4.66 -12.12
CA GLY A 156 5.69 -5.05 -11.21
C GLY A 156 5.27 -5.18 -9.75
N ASP A 157 3.99 -5.05 -9.44
CA ASP A 157 3.43 -5.21 -8.10
C ASP A 157 2.69 -6.54 -7.96
N THR A 158 2.87 -7.23 -6.84
CA THR A 158 2.26 -8.51 -6.51
C THR A 158 1.13 -8.34 -5.51
N ALA A 159 0.03 -9.05 -5.73
CA ALA A 159 -1.12 -9.11 -4.84
C ALA A 159 -1.75 -10.50 -4.85
N TYR A 160 -2.69 -10.73 -3.94
CA TYR A 160 -3.65 -11.83 -4.04
C TYR A 160 -5.08 -11.29 -3.93
N ILE A 161 -6.07 -12.07 -4.40
CA ILE A 161 -7.49 -11.76 -4.33
C ILE A 161 -8.13 -12.71 -3.33
N ASP A 162 -8.97 -12.20 -2.44
CA ASP A 162 -9.78 -13.04 -1.56
C ASP A 162 -11.13 -13.44 -2.19
N GLU A 163 -11.90 -14.29 -1.48
CA GLU A 163 -13.21 -14.78 -1.91
C GLU A 163 -14.25 -13.67 -2.12
N ASP A 164 -14.08 -12.50 -1.47
CA ASP A 164 -14.94 -11.34 -1.63
C ASP A 164 -14.51 -10.42 -2.79
N GLY A 165 -13.40 -10.76 -3.45
CA GLY A 165 -12.82 -10.00 -4.57
C GLY A 165 -12.02 -8.77 -4.15
N TYR A 166 -11.56 -8.71 -2.91
CA TYR A 166 -10.64 -7.67 -2.44
C TYR A 166 -9.19 -8.06 -2.71
N TYR A 167 -8.41 -7.09 -3.16
CA TYR A 167 -6.99 -7.24 -3.44
C TYR A 167 -6.18 -6.88 -2.20
N THR A 168 -5.24 -7.73 -1.83
CA THR A 168 -4.25 -7.46 -0.79
C THR A 168 -2.88 -7.34 -1.44
N PHE A 169 -2.24 -6.21 -1.26
CA PHE A 169 -0.90 -5.94 -1.77
C PHE A 169 0.15 -6.74 -0.99
N VAL A 170 1.07 -7.40 -1.68
CA VAL A 170 2.16 -8.19 -1.09
C VAL A 170 3.49 -7.43 -1.17
N GLY A 171 3.80 -6.87 -2.30
CA GLY A 171 5.04 -6.15 -2.53
C GLY A 171 5.36 -5.97 -4.00
N ARG A 172 6.49 -5.35 -4.27
CA ARG A 172 7.03 -5.28 -5.62
C ARG A 172 7.77 -6.57 -5.98
N ASN A 173 7.70 -6.98 -7.23
CA ASN A 173 8.39 -8.17 -7.73
C ASN A 173 9.93 -8.09 -7.54
N ASP A 174 10.47 -6.87 -7.67
CA ASP A 174 11.90 -6.57 -7.53
C ASP A 174 12.34 -6.46 -6.05
N ASP A 175 11.42 -6.20 -5.12
CA ASP A 175 11.70 -6.09 -3.68
C ASP A 175 11.49 -7.40 -2.91
N ILE A 176 10.85 -8.41 -3.52
CA ILE A 176 10.61 -9.71 -2.90
C ILE A 176 11.94 -10.36 -2.47
N ILE A 177 12.06 -10.66 -1.19
CA ILE A 177 13.24 -11.31 -0.59
C ILE A 177 13.16 -12.81 -0.85
N LYS A 178 14.17 -13.35 -1.53
CA LYS A 178 14.25 -14.78 -1.87
C LYS A 178 15.18 -15.49 -0.89
N SER A 179 14.65 -16.02 0.21
CA SER A 179 15.40 -16.66 1.28
C SER A 179 15.10 -18.16 1.35
N SER A 180 16.10 -19.01 1.11
CA SER A 180 15.98 -20.49 1.18
C SER A 180 14.79 -21.04 0.38
N GLY A 181 14.45 -20.43 -0.77
CA GLY A 181 13.32 -20.82 -1.60
C GLY A 181 11.97 -20.17 -1.22
N TYR A 182 11.89 -19.47 -0.10
CA TYR A 182 10.73 -18.68 0.27
C TYR A 182 10.75 -17.32 -0.43
N ARG A 183 9.56 -16.84 -0.81
CA ARG A 183 9.33 -15.49 -1.29
C ARG A 183 8.72 -14.71 -0.13
N ILE A 184 9.39 -13.66 0.31
CA ILE A 184 9.00 -12.88 1.49
C ILE A 184 8.78 -11.44 1.06
N GLY A 185 7.55 -10.95 1.23
CA GLY A 185 7.22 -9.55 1.00
C GLY A 185 7.77 -8.67 2.15
N PRO A 186 8.60 -7.66 1.86
CA PRO A 186 9.10 -6.75 2.90
C PRO A 186 7.99 -6.15 3.74
N PHE A 187 6.88 -5.76 3.10
CA PHE A 187 5.75 -5.10 3.74
C PHE A 187 5.06 -5.95 4.81
N GLU A 188 4.98 -7.28 4.63
CA GLU A 188 4.40 -8.17 5.65
C GLU A 188 5.19 -8.13 6.96
N ILE A 189 6.53 -8.10 6.86
CA ILE A 189 7.41 -8.02 8.03
C ILE A 189 7.35 -6.63 8.65
N GLU A 190 7.35 -5.57 7.82
CA GLU A 190 7.20 -4.19 8.28
C GLU A 190 5.92 -4.00 9.09
N ASN A 191 4.79 -4.58 8.64
CA ASN A 191 3.52 -4.51 9.35
C ASN A 191 3.61 -5.11 10.77
N VAL A 192 4.23 -6.29 10.91
CA VAL A 192 4.40 -6.93 12.22
C VAL A 192 5.31 -6.12 13.13
N ILE A 193 6.43 -5.61 12.60
CA ILE A 193 7.37 -4.78 13.37
C ILE A 193 6.70 -3.47 13.80
N MET A 194 5.87 -2.88 12.94
CA MET A 194 5.16 -1.63 13.24
C MET A 194 4.07 -1.75 14.32
N GLU A 195 3.64 -2.96 14.70
CA GLU A 195 2.74 -3.19 15.83
C GLU A 195 3.44 -2.96 17.19
N LEU A 196 4.78 -2.97 17.22
CA LEU A 196 5.55 -2.78 18.44
C LEU A 196 5.47 -1.30 18.89
N PRO A 197 5.11 -1.03 20.17
CA PRO A 197 4.81 0.32 20.64
C PRO A 197 6.02 1.27 20.64
N TYR A 198 7.22 0.71 20.61
CA TYR A 198 8.48 1.46 20.59
C TYR A 198 9.04 1.70 19.18
N VAL A 199 8.40 1.18 18.14
CA VAL A 199 8.79 1.39 16.74
C VAL A 199 8.09 2.61 16.18
N LEU A 200 8.85 3.54 15.62
CA LEU A 200 8.34 4.72 14.91
C LEU A 200 8.20 4.45 13.42
N GLU A 201 9.23 3.88 12.83
CA GLU A 201 9.30 3.49 11.41
C GLU A 201 10.14 2.23 11.27
N CYS A 202 9.84 1.46 10.22
CA CYS A 202 10.60 0.28 9.86
C CYS A 202 10.73 0.22 8.33
N GLY A 203 11.88 -0.20 7.85
CA GLY A 203 12.12 -0.55 6.45
C GLY A 203 12.81 -1.90 6.38
N VAL A 204 12.25 -2.81 5.57
CA VAL A 204 12.76 -4.16 5.38
C VAL A 204 13.39 -4.29 4.00
N SER A 205 14.55 -4.91 3.93
CA SER A 205 15.29 -5.13 2.69
C SER A 205 16.01 -6.47 2.68
N ALA A 206 16.33 -6.95 1.48
CA ALA A 206 17.18 -8.11 1.29
C ALA A 206 18.64 -7.78 1.57
N VAL A 207 19.36 -8.70 2.17
CA VAL A 207 20.83 -8.70 2.27
C VAL A 207 21.33 -10.02 1.70
N PRO A 208 22.37 -10.01 0.84
CA PRO A 208 22.97 -11.24 0.34
C PRO A 208 23.46 -12.15 1.46
N ASP A 209 23.23 -13.46 1.32
CA ASP A 209 23.69 -14.50 2.24
C ASP A 209 24.20 -15.70 1.43
N GLU A 210 25.36 -16.22 1.80
CA GLU A 210 26.04 -17.30 1.06
C GLU A 210 25.29 -18.64 1.08
N VAL A 211 24.49 -18.89 2.11
CA VAL A 211 23.75 -20.15 2.30
C VAL A 211 22.30 -20.04 1.84
N ARG A 212 21.64 -18.93 2.18
CA ARG A 212 20.21 -18.73 1.94
C ARG A 212 19.90 -17.95 0.67
N GLY A 213 20.95 -17.44 -0.02
CA GLY A 213 20.83 -16.51 -1.15
C GLY A 213 20.58 -15.08 -0.65
N GLN A 214 19.52 -14.88 0.10
CA GLN A 214 19.20 -13.60 0.76
C GLN A 214 18.69 -13.86 2.18
N VAL A 215 18.87 -12.86 3.06
CA VAL A 215 18.24 -12.80 4.38
C VAL A 215 17.55 -11.47 4.58
N VAL A 216 16.58 -11.47 5.47
CA VAL A 216 15.81 -10.27 5.82
C VAL A 216 16.65 -9.36 6.72
N LYS A 217 16.71 -8.08 6.38
CA LYS A 217 17.25 -7.03 7.25
C LYS A 217 16.15 -6.01 7.53
N ALA A 218 15.84 -5.78 8.79
CA ALA A 218 14.97 -4.69 9.23
C ALA A 218 15.81 -3.51 9.73
N SER A 219 15.52 -2.31 9.22
CA SER A 219 16.07 -1.05 9.71
C SER A 219 14.97 -0.33 10.47
N ILE A 220 15.17 -0.11 11.77
CA ILE A 220 14.12 0.34 12.69
C ILE A 220 14.47 1.72 13.24
N VAL A 221 13.51 2.65 13.20
CA VAL A 221 13.57 3.92 13.90
C VAL A 221 12.72 3.82 15.16
N LEU A 222 13.33 4.06 16.30
CA LEU A 222 12.64 3.97 17.59
C LEU A 222 11.91 5.29 17.93
N VAL A 223 10.86 5.18 18.72
CA VAL A 223 10.14 6.31 19.31
C VAL A 223 11.11 7.10 20.22
N LYS A 224 10.99 8.42 20.23
CA LYS A 224 11.84 9.29 21.04
C LYS A 224 11.79 8.91 22.52
N GLY A 225 12.94 8.64 23.10
CA GLY A 225 13.10 8.21 24.49
C GLY A 225 13.26 6.71 24.68
N THR A 226 13.20 5.94 23.59
CA THR A 226 13.58 4.51 23.60
C THR A 226 15.03 4.37 23.15
N GLU A 227 15.81 3.61 23.89
CA GLU A 227 17.18 3.26 23.50
C GLU A 227 17.20 1.84 22.90
N GLY A 228 17.93 1.68 21.79
CA GLY A 228 18.15 0.36 21.19
C GLY A 228 19.10 -0.43 22.06
N THR A 229 18.69 -1.63 22.45
CA THR A 229 19.51 -2.59 23.19
C THR A 229 19.50 -3.92 22.45
N ASP A 230 20.44 -4.81 22.78
CA ASP A 230 20.48 -6.17 22.20
C ASP A 230 19.28 -7.04 22.67
N GLU A 231 18.48 -6.56 23.63
CA GLU A 231 17.31 -7.25 24.18
C GLU A 231 15.99 -6.77 23.52
N LEU A 232 16.03 -5.67 22.77
CA LEU A 232 14.91 -5.08 22.05
C LEU A 232 14.80 -5.66 20.66
#